data_06401aa4fa31fdb7309f298bbaeab992
#
_entry.id   06401aa4fa31fdb7309f298bbaeab992
#
_cell.length_a   1.000
_cell.length_b   1.000
_cell.length_c   1.000
_cell.angle_alpha   90.00
_cell.angle_beta   90.00
_cell.angle_gamma   90.00
#
_symmetry.space_group_name_H-M   'P 1'
#
loop_
_entity.id
_entity.type
_entity.pdbx_description
1 polymer ?
#
loop_
_entity_poly.entity_id
_entity_poly.type
_entity_poly.pdbx_seq_one_letter_code
_entity_poly.pdbx_strand_id
1 'polypeptide(L)'
;MSAATITLLFLLFAVVMFVFEKIPLGVTSMIVCIGLVVTGVLDIKTAFAGFIDSNVILFVAMFIVGGALFETGMANKIGGIVTHFAKSERSLIVAIMVIVGLMSGFLSNTGTAAVLIPVVIGIAAKSGYARSKLLMPLVFAAAMGGNLSLIGAPGNLIAQSALGEIGMSFGFFEYAIVGLPILAAGILFYATLGMKLLPNHPVSDDDTFGGEQDFSNVPKWKQVLSLVILVLTLLGMIFEKQIGIKLCITGCIGALALILTGVISEKDALKSIDLKTIFLFGGTLSLASALDKTGAGAEIANIVIGALGKNPSPYVLTLVVFLLCCVMTNFMSNTATTALMVPICLSIAQGMGADPRAVLMACVIGGSCAYATPIGMPANTMVVSAGGYSFKDYAKAGLPLILIATVVSMVILPIAFPFFPQ
;
A
#
# COMPACT_ATOMS: atom_id res chain seq x y z
N MET A 1 13.35 34.58 -5.47
CA MET A 1 13.63 33.29 -4.81
C MET A 1 14.17 32.34 -5.87
N SER A 2 15.13 31.49 -5.51
CA SER A 2 15.61 30.46 -6.45
C SER A 2 14.52 29.41 -6.71
N ALA A 3 14.59 28.71 -7.85
CA ALA A 3 13.64 27.62 -8.16
C ALA A 3 13.72 26.49 -7.11
N ALA A 4 14.93 26.20 -6.61
CA ALA A 4 15.15 25.23 -5.52
C ALA A 4 14.42 25.66 -4.24
N THR A 5 14.55 26.94 -3.83
CA THR A 5 13.86 27.46 -2.64
C THR A 5 12.34 27.35 -2.78
N ILE A 6 11.78 27.67 -3.96
CA ILE A 6 10.33 27.54 -4.24
C ILE A 6 9.91 26.06 -4.11
N THR A 7 10.69 25.15 -4.69
CA THR A 7 10.41 23.70 -4.61
C THR A 7 10.43 23.19 -3.16
N LEU A 8 11.41 23.62 -2.35
CA LEU A 8 11.50 23.27 -0.93
C LEU A 8 10.32 23.82 -0.13
N LEU A 9 9.81 25.00 -0.45
CA LEU A 9 8.61 25.56 0.19
C LEU A 9 7.35 24.74 -0.17
N PHE A 10 7.20 24.31 -1.44
CA PHE A 10 6.11 23.42 -1.82
C PHE A 10 6.24 22.04 -1.19
N LEU A 11 7.47 21.51 -1.04
CA LEU A 11 7.71 20.28 -0.30
C LEU A 11 7.28 20.44 1.16
N LEU A 12 7.71 21.52 1.83
CA LEU A 12 7.32 21.80 3.23
C LEU A 12 5.80 21.94 3.36
N PHE A 13 5.15 22.64 2.43
CA PHE A 13 3.69 22.74 2.39
C PHE A 13 3.04 21.38 2.25
N ALA A 14 3.52 20.52 1.33
CA ALA A 14 3.01 19.16 1.14
C ALA A 14 3.16 18.32 2.42
N VAL A 15 4.34 18.36 3.06
CA VAL A 15 4.60 17.67 4.35
C VAL A 15 3.59 18.09 5.40
N VAL A 16 3.46 19.41 5.63
CA VAL A 16 2.54 19.95 6.64
C VAL A 16 1.10 19.54 6.36
N MET A 17 0.64 19.68 5.11
CA MET A 17 -0.74 19.35 4.77
C MET A 17 -1.01 17.84 4.81
N PHE A 18 -0.05 17.00 4.43
CA PHE A 18 -0.19 15.54 4.51
C PHE A 18 -0.19 15.03 5.95
N VAL A 19 0.60 15.65 6.84
CA VAL A 19 0.63 15.30 8.27
C VAL A 19 -0.65 15.72 8.99
N PHE A 20 -1.13 16.94 8.73
CA PHE A 20 -2.30 17.46 9.44
C PHE A 20 -3.64 17.13 8.77
N GLU A 21 -3.63 16.68 7.52
CA GLU A 21 -4.81 16.33 6.69
C GLU A 21 -5.94 17.37 6.71
N LYS A 22 -5.60 18.65 6.92
CA LYS A 22 -6.58 19.75 6.91
C LYS A 22 -7.21 19.99 5.52
N ILE A 23 -6.47 19.62 4.47
CA ILE A 23 -6.91 19.63 3.07
C ILE A 23 -6.80 18.19 2.56
N PRO A 24 -7.77 17.69 1.77
CA PRO A 24 -7.69 16.37 1.18
C PRO A 24 -6.37 16.15 0.42
N LEU A 25 -5.75 14.99 0.57
CA LEU A 25 -4.42 14.68 0.04
C LEU A 25 -4.29 14.94 -1.46
N GLY A 26 -5.30 14.51 -2.25
CA GLY A 26 -5.33 14.75 -3.70
C GLY A 26 -5.41 16.25 -4.04
N VAL A 27 -6.16 17.03 -3.27
CA VAL A 27 -6.25 18.50 -3.44
C VAL A 27 -4.91 19.16 -3.11
N THR A 28 -4.26 18.74 -2.02
CA THR A 28 -2.92 19.24 -1.64
C THR A 28 -1.91 18.98 -2.77
N SER A 29 -1.89 17.76 -3.32
CA SER A 29 -1.01 17.41 -4.43
C SER A 29 -1.27 18.25 -5.67
N MET A 30 -2.54 18.54 -5.96
CA MET A 30 -2.92 19.41 -7.08
C MET A 30 -2.50 20.87 -6.85
N ILE A 31 -2.61 21.38 -5.62
CA ILE A 31 -2.11 22.72 -5.26
C ILE A 31 -0.61 22.81 -5.52
N VAL A 32 0.16 21.77 -5.12
CA VAL A 32 1.60 21.69 -5.39
C VAL A 32 1.88 21.66 -6.90
N CYS A 33 1.22 20.78 -7.64
CA CYS A 33 1.38 20.63 -9.08
C CYS A 33 1.12 21.96 -9.82
N ILE A 34 -0.02 22.58 -9.55
CA ILE A 34 -0.40 23.86 -10.16
C ILE A 34 0.53 24.99 -9.69
N GLY A 35 0.88 25.03 -8.42
CA GLY A 35 1.79 26.01 -7.85
C GLY A 35 3.17 26.00 -8.49
N LEU A 36 3.72 24.83 -8.78
CA LEU A 36 5.00 24.66 -9.50
C LEU A 36 4.92 25.18 -10.94
N VAL A 37 3.76 25.09 -11.59
CA VAL A 37 3.55 25.69 -12.94
C VAL A 37 3.43 27.20 -12.84
N VAL A 38 2.59 27.71 -11.94
CA VAL A 38 2.34 29.14 -11.78
C VAL A 38 3.62 29.91 -11.40
N THR A 39 4.48 29.28 -10.59
CA THR A 39 5.77 29.87 -10.20
C THR A 39 6.87 29.70 -11.25
N GLY A 40 6.59 29.04 -12.37
CA GLY A 40 7.54 28.83 -13.48
C GLY A 40 8.64 27.81 -13.19
N VAL A 41 8.53 27.02 -12.11
CA VAL A 41 9.48 25.93 -11.80
C VAL A 41 9.35 24.81 -12.82
N LEU A 42 8.13 24.43 -13.16
CA LEU A 42 7.82 23.41 -14.16
C LEU A 42 6.96 23.99 -15.30
N ASP A 43 7.12 23.44 -16.49
CA ASP A 43 6.16 23.62 -17.56
C ASP A 43 4.94 22.69 -17.37
N ILE A 44 3.83 23.00 -18.04
CA ILE A 44 2.57 22.24 -17.91
C ILE A 44 2.76 20.77 -18.24
N LYS A 45 3.50 20.45 -19.31
CA LYS A 45 3.71 19.08 -19.77
C LYS A 45 4.43 18.24 -18.69
N THR A 46 5.49 18.78 -18.13
CA THR A 46 6.27 18.11 -17.06
C THR A 46 5.45 18.00 -15.77
N ALA A 47 4.75 19.06 -15.36
CA ALA A 47 3.95 19.05 -14.15
C ALA A 47 2.81 18.02 -14.17
N PHE A 48 2.16 17.81 -15.32
CA PHE A 48 1.04 16.88 -15.47
C PHE A 48 1.44 15.53 -16.06
N ALA A 49 2.73 15.30 -16.36
CA ALA A 49 3.23 14.03 -16.88
C ALA A 49 2.87 12.82 -15.97
N GLY A 50 2.82 13.05 -14.65
CA GLY A 50 2.46 12.03 -13.69
C GLY A 50 1.07 11.41 -13.92
N PHE A 51 0.11 12.13 -14.50
CA PHE A 51 -1.23 11.61 -14.76
C PHE A 51 -1.31 10.64 -15.94
N ILE A 52 -0.32 10.68 -16.83
CA ILE A 52 -0.17 9.74 -17.96
C ILE A 52 0.96 8.74 -17.75
N ASP A 53 1.52 8.67 -16.53
CA ASP A 53 2.51 7.67 -16.16
C ASP A 53 1.93 6.25 -16.27
N SER A 54 2.74 5.32 -16.79
CA SER A 54 2.30 3.94 -17.05
C SER A 54 1.85 3.21 -15.76
N ASN A 55 2.41 3.56 -14.60
CA ASN A 55 2.01 2.96 -13.34
C ASN A 55 0.70 3.55 -12.78
N VAL A 56 0.41 4.82 -13.09
CA VAL A 56 -0.91 5.41 -12.80
C VAL A 56 -2.00 4.75 -13.65
N ILE A 57 -1.74 4.54 -14.94
CA ILE A 57 -2.66 3.82 -15.84
C ILE A 57 -2.85 2.38 -15.36
N LEU A 58 -1.77 1.67 -14.99
CA LEU A 58 -1.84 0.34 -14.40
C LEU A 58 -2.70 0.33 -13.14
N PHE A 59 -2.53 1.33 -12.29
CA PHE A 59 -3.25 1.42 -11.02
C PHE A 59 -4.77 1.61 -11.24
N VAL A 60 -5.15 2.48 -12.17
CA VAL A 60 -6.56 2.65 -12.60
C VAL A 60 -7.13 1.31 -13.09
N ALA A 61 -6.41 0.61 -13.95
CA ALA A 61 -6.84 -0.68 -14.47
C ALA A 61 -7.01 -1.72 -13.35
N MET A 62 -6.07 -1.78 -12.40
CA MET A 62 -6.13 -2.73 -11.30
C MET A 62 -7.22 -2.41 -10.27
N PHE A 63 -7.60 -1.14 -10.10
CA PHE A 63 -8.81 -0.80 -9.34
C PHE A 63 -10.07 -1.40 -9.95
N ILE A 64 -10.19 -1.38 -11.27
CA ILE A 64 -11.33 -1.96 -11.99
C ILE A 64 -11.31 -3.50 -11.87
N VAL A 65 -10.15 -4.12 -12.11
CA VAL A 65 -10.00 -5.57 -12.04
C VAL A 65 -10.24 -6.09 -10.62
N GLY A 66 -9.68 -5.44 -9.61
CA GLY A 66 -9.94 -5.75 -8.21
C GLY A 66 -11.38 -5.48 -7.79
N GLY A 67 -11.92 -4.33 -8.22
CA GLY A 67 -13.30 -3.92 -7.97
C GLY A 67 -14.31 -4.93 -8.47
N ALA A 68 -14.08 -5.57 -9.61
CA ALA A 68 -14.95 -6.59 -10.16
C ALA A 68 -15.11 -7.81 -9.24
N LEU A 69 -14.07 -8.20 -8.49
CA LEU A 69 -14.20 -9.29 -7.51
C LEU A 69 -15.08 -8.89 -6.33
N PHE A 70 -15.04 -7.63 -5.95
CA PHE A 70 -15.87 -7.08 -4.87
C PHE A 70 -17.32 -6.97 -5.33
N GLU A 71 -17.57 -6.36 -6.49
CA GLU A 71 -18.92 -6.18 -7.06
C GLU A 71 -19.63 -7.50 -7.39
N THR A 72 -18.89 -8.54 -7.78
CA THR A 72 -19.46 -9.86 -8.05
C THR A 72 -19.64 -10.73 -6.80
N GLY A 73 -19.10 -10.34 -5.65
CA GLY A 73 -19.08 -11.14 -4.42
C GLY A 73 -18.09 -12.32 -4.44
N MET A 74 -17.23 -12.42 -5.46
CA MET A 74 -16.22 -13.48 -5.51
C MET A 74 -15.21 -13.33 -4.37
N ALA A 75 -14.83 -12.11 -4.00
CA ALA A 75 -13.97 -11.85 -2.86
C ALA A 75 -14.56 -12.38 -1.54
N ASN A 76 -15.89 -12.23 -1.35
CA ASN A 76 -16.60 -12.79 -0.18
C ASN A 76 -16.53 -14.33 -0.16
N LYS A 77 -16.66 -14.97 -1.34
CA LYS A 77 -16.55 -16.43 -1.44
C LYS A 77 -15.14 -16.92 -1.08
N ILE A 78 -14.11 -16.24 -1.58
CA ILE A 78 -12.71 -16.54 -1.23
C ILE A 78 -12.51 -16.35 0.28
N GLY A 79 -13.00 -15.26 0.85
CA GLY A 79 -12.95 -15.00 2.29
C GLY A 79 -13.70 -16.06 3.11
N GLY A 80 -14.83 -16.57 2.59
CA GLY A 80 -15.63 -17.64 3.21
C GLY A 80 -14.87 -18.96 3.40
N ILE A 81 -13.76 -19.20 2.68
CA ILE A 81 -12.89 -20.37 2.87
C ILE A 81 -12.32 -20.40 4.30
N VAL A 82 -12.15 -19.25 4.93
CA VAL A 82 -11.71 -19.13 6.33
C VAL A 82 -12.55 -19.99 7.28
N THR A 83 -13.85 -20.12 7.03
CA THR A 83 -14.77 -20.88 7.91
C THR A 83 -14.39 -22.36 8.04
N HIS A 84 -13.75 -22.94 7.02
CA HIS A 84 -13.30 -24.33 7.05
C HIS A 84 -12.17 -24.57 8.08
N PHE A 85 -11.49 -23.51 8.50
CA PHE A 85 -10.39 -23.55 9.46
C PHE A 85 -10.79 -23.14 10.88
N ALA A 86 -12.08 -22.90 11.14
CA ALA A 86 -12.61 -22.40 12.40
C ALA A 86 -12.62 -23.44 13.54
N LYS A 87 -11.61 -24.31 13.63
CA LYS A 87 -11.51 -25.36 14.69
C LYS A 87 -10.99 -24.80 16.03
N SER A 88 -10.27 -23.70 16.01
CA SER A 88 -9.76 -23.00 17.20
C SER A 88 -9.54 -21.52 16.88
N GLU A 89 -9.53 -20.67 17.92
CA GLU A 89 -9.26 -19.23 17.75
C GLU A 89 -7.92 -18.99 17.03
N ARG A 90 -6.88 -19.75 17.39
CA ARG A 90 -5.56 -19.68 16.75
C ARG A 90 -5.63 -20.04 15.27
N SER A 91 -6.24 -21.16 14.91
CA SER A 91 -6.34 -21.58 13.50
C SER A 91 -7.14 -20.58 12.67
N LEU A 92 -8.14 -19.96 13.26
CA LEU A 92 -8.95 -18.94 12.63
C LEU A 92 -8.16 -17.65 12.35
N ILE A 93 -7.39 -17.16 13.34
CA ILE A 93 -6.50 -16.01 13.17
C ILE A 93 -5.49 -16.27 12.05
N VAL A 94 -4.83 -17.43 12.07
CA VAL A 94 -3.87 -17.81 11.03
C VAL A 94 -4.53 -17.86 9.66
N ALA A 95 -5.68 -18.50 9.54
CA ALA A 95 -6.40 -18.60 8.27
C ALA A 95 -6.83 -17.21 7.74
N ILE A 96 -7.35 -16.34 8.61
CA ILE A 96 -7.67 -14.96 8.26
C ILE A 96 -6.43 -14.26 7.72
N MET A 97 -5.32 -14.29 8.46
CA MET A 97 -4.11 -13.58 8.07
C MET A 97 -3.51 -14.10 6.76
N VAL A 98 -3.52 -15.41 6.54
CA VAL A 98 -3.03 -16.02 5.28
C VAL A 98 -3.90 -15.58 4.11
N ILE A 99 -5.22 -15.73 4.22
CA ILE A 99 -6.14 -15.43 3.10
C ILE A 99 -6.14 -13.93 2.82
N VAL A 100 -6.25 -13.10 3.84
CA VAL A 100 -6.25 -11.63 3.70
C VAL A 100 -4.91 -11.14 3.15
N GLY A 101 -3.79 -11.64 3.68
CA GLY A 101 -2.46 -11.26 3.22
C GLY A 101 -2.25 -11.61 1.75
N LEU A 102 -2.62 -12.81 1.33
CA LEU A 102 -2.51 -13.23 -0.07
C LEU A 102 -3.43 -12.42 -0.98
N MET A 103 -4.69 -12.19 -0.59
CA MET A 103 -5.61 -11.36 -1.37
C MET A 103 -5.11 -9.93 -1.51
N SER A 104 -4.63 -9.35 -0.42
CA SER A 104 -4.13 -7.97 -0.41
C SER A 104 -2.86 -7.77 -1.25
N GLY A 105 -2.11 -8.83 -1.51
CA GLY A 105 -0.97 -8.81 -2.42
C GLY A 105 -1.34 -8.51 -3.88
N PHE A 106 -2.59 -8.70 -4.25
CA PHE A 106 -3.10 -8.51 -5.63
C PHE A 106 -4.28 -7.54 -5.71
N LEU A 107 -4.89 -7.24 -4.57
CA LEU A 107 -6.01 -6.32 -4.44
C LEU A 107 -5.60 -5.19 -3.48
N SER A 108 -6.33 -4.08 -3.49
CA SER A 108 -6.01 -3.00 -2.54
C SER A 108 -6.23 -3.44 -1.09
N ASN A 109 -5.35 -3.02 -0.18
CA ASN A 109 -5.43 -3.30 1.26
C ASN A 109 -6.80 -2.91 1.83
N THR A 110 -7.26 -1.70 1.50
CA THR A 110 -8.54 -1.15 1.97
C THR A 110 -9.73 -1.92 1.39
N GLY A 111 -9.70 -2.25 0.10
CA GLY A 111 -10.76 -3.03 -0.56
C GLY A 111 -10.85 -4.44 0.02
N THR A 112 -9.71 -5.12 0.19
CA THR A 112 -9.66 -6.45 0.81
C THR A 112 -10.23 -6.42 2.23
N ALA A 113 -9.85 -5.44 3.05
CA ALA A 113 -10.37 -5.28 4.39
C ALA A 113 -11.88 -5.00 4.38
N ALA A 114 -12.35 -4.05 3.57
CA ALA A 114 -13.76 -3.66 3.49
C ALA A 114 -14.69 -4.85 3.22
N VAL A 115 -14.27 -5.75 2.32
CA VAL A 115 -15.05 -6.93 1.96
C VAL A 115 -14.97 -8.03 3.02
N LEU A 116 -13.81 -8.22 3.63
CA LEU A 116 -13.61 -9.33 4.57
C LEU A 116 -14.02 -9.00 6.01
N ILE A 117 -14.13 -7.73 6.39
CA ILE A 117 -14.63 -7.32 7.72
C ILE A 117 -16.01 -7.92 8.02
N PRO A 118 -17.06 -7.77 7.17
CA PRO A 118 -18.36 -8.38 7.42
C PRO A 118 -18.30 -9.91 7.50
N VAL A 119 -17.50 -10.55 6.65
CA VAL A 119 -17.31 -12.01 6.65
C VAL A 119 -16.72 -12.46 7.99
N VAL A 120 -15.69 -11.78 8.49
CA VAL A 120 -15.03 -12.11 9.76
C VAL A 120 -15.94 -11.81 10.96
N ILE A 121 -16.76 -10.76 10.91
CA ILE A 121 -17.80 -10.49 11.92
C ILE A 121 -18.82 -11.64 11.95
N GLY A 122 -19.30 -12.10 10.80
CA GLY A 122 -20.21 -13.26 10.70
C GLY A 122 -19.56 -14.56 11.23
N ILE A 123 -18.26 -14.77 10.99
CA ILE A 123 -17.52 -15.90 11.54
C ILE A 123 -17.40 -15.78 13.06
N ALA A 124 -17.09 -14.61 13.59
CA ALA A 124 -16.99 -14.33 15.02
C ALA A 124 -18.32 -14.68 15.73
N ALA A 125 -19.44 -14.22 15.19
CA ALA A 125 -20.76 -14.50 15.73
C ALA A 125 -21.09 -16.02 15.76
N LYS A 126 -20.71 -16.77 14.71
CA LYS A 126 -20.94 -18.21 14.63
C LYS A 126 -20.00 -19.04 15.50
N SER A 127 -18.76 -18.60 15.66
CA SER A 127 -17.72 -19.34 16.41
C SER A 127 -17.68 -19.00 17.89
N GLY A 128 -18.35 -17.93 18.33
CA GLY A 128 -18.34 -17.45 19.71
C GLY A 128 -17.03 -16.74 20.10
N TYR A 129 -16.12 -16.50 19.17
CA TYR A 129 -14.88 -15.74 19.44
C TYR A 129 -15.14 -14.24 19.36
N ALA A 130 -14.40 -13.46 20.16
CA ALA A 130 -14.51 -12.02 20.14
C ALA A 130 -14.07 -11.45 18.78
N ARG A 131 -14.95 -10.67 18.13
CA ARG A 131 -14.62 -10.01 16.86
C ARG A 131 -13.39 -9.12 16.96
N SER A 132 -13.14 -8.51 18.13
CA SER A 132 -11.93 -7.72 18.39
C SER A 132 -10.62 -8.51 18.25
N LYS A 133 -10.63 -9.82 18.50
CA LYS A 133 -9.44 -10.66 18.30
C LYS A 133 -9.19 -11.05 16.85
N LEU A 134 -10.19 -10.94 15.99
CA LEU A 134 -10.12 -11.40 14.60
C LEU A 134 -9.91 -10.24 13.62
N LEU A 135 -10.52 -9.06 13.88
CA LEU A 135 -10.49 -7.92 12.98
C LEU A 135 -9.12 -7.22 12.97
N MET A 136 -8.40 -7.16 14.10
CA MET A 136 -7.09 -6.53 14.14
C MET A 136 -6.03 -7.32 13.33
N PRO A 137 -5.89 -8.65 13.48
CA PRO A 137 -5.05 -9.45 12.60
C PRO A 137 -5.42 -9.35 11.11
N LEU A 138 -6.71 -9.20 10.79
CA LEU A 138 -7.19 -8.99 9.42
C LEU A 138 -6.55 -7.75 8.80
N VAL A 139 -6.68 -6.60 9.45
CA VAL A 139 -6.16 -5.35 8.88
C VAL A 139 -4.63 -5.30 8.85
N PHE A 140 -3.97 -5.92 9.82
CA PHE A 140 -2.51 -6.04 9.80
C PHE A 140 -2.02 -6.95 8.66
N ALA A 141 -2.73 -8.07 8.43
CA ALA A 141 -2.43 -8.94 7.30
C ALA A 141 -2.68 -8.26 5.96
N ALA A 142 -3.73 -7.43 5.85
CA ALA A 142 -3.97 -6.62 4.65
C ALA A 142 -2.82 -5.66 4.38
N ALA A 143 -2.31 -4.98 5.40
CA ALA A 143 -1.17 -4.08 5.25
C ALA A 143 0.13 -4.80 4.86
N MET A 144 0.45 -5.92 5.53
CA MET A 144 1.62 -6.73 5.18
C MET A 144 1.51 -7.35 3.79
N GLY A 145 0.31 -7.78 3.41
CA GLY A 145 0.03 -8.38 2.10
C GLY A 145 0.26 -7.43 0.93
N GLY A 146 0.03 -6.13 1.11
CA GLY A 146 0.33 -5.11 0.10
C GLY A 146 1.78 -5.11 -0.38
N ASN A 147 2.70 -5.69 0.38
CA ASN A 147 4.12 -5.82 0.02
C ASN A 147 4.47 -7.17 -0.63
N LEU A 148 3.50 -7.92 -1.15
CA LEU A 148 3.78 -9.19 -1.83
C LEU A 148 3.96 -9.04 -3.34
N SER A 149 3.50 -7.97 -3.94
CA SER A 149 3.65 -7.72 -5.36
C SER A 149 3.77 -6.23 -5.67
N LEU A 150 4.16 -5.93 -6.89
CA LEU A 150 4.25 -4.56 -7.40
C LEU A 150 2.90 -3.81 -7.31
N ILE A 151 1.78 -4.49 -7.50
CA ILE A 151 0.43 -3.91 -7.55
C ILE A 151 -0.33 -3.97 -6.21
N GLY A 152 0.26 -4.59 -5.18
CA GLY A 152 -0.41 -4.81 -3.89
C GLY A 152 -0.71 -3.52 -3.11
N ALA A 153 0.10 -2.49 -3.29
CA ALA A 153 -0.10 -1.20 -2.64
C ALA A 153 0.29 -0.02 -3.55
N PRO A 154 -0.37 1.15 -3.43
CA PRO A 154 -0.04 2.34 -4.23
C PRO A 154 1.41 2.77 -4.12
N GLY A 155 1.99 2.68 -2.93
CA GLY A 155 3.38 3.05 -2.66
C GLY A 155 4.39 2.30 -3.51
N ASN A 156 4.12 1.03 -3.83
CA ASN A 156 4.97 0.21 -4.67
C ASN A 156 5.07 0.79 -6.09
N LEU A 157 3.96 1.24 -6.64
CA LEU A 157 3.90 1.85 -7.98
C LEU A 157 4.48 3.27 -8.00
N ILE A 158 4.36 4.03 -6.90
CA ILE A 158 5.02 5.33 -6.76
C ILE A 158 6.54 5.16 -6.84
N ALA A 159 7.10 4.19 -6.12
CA ALA A 159 8.53 3.88 -6.20
C ALA A 159 8.94 3.34 -7.59
N GLN A 160 8.09 2.55 -8.22
CA GLN A 160 8.31 2.06 -9.59
C GLN A 160 8.37 3.22 -10.60
N SER A 161 7.49 4.22 -10.50
CA SER A 161 7.53 5.40 -11.37
C SER A 161 8.82 6.19 -11.18
N ALA A 162 9.22 6.43 -9.93
CA ALA A 162 10.45 7.14 -9.63
C ALA A 162 11.70 6.41 -10.18
N LEU A 163 11.74 5.08 -10.09
CA LEU A 163 12.80 4.28 -10.72
C LEU A 163 12.75 4.35 -12.25
N GLY A 164 11.55 4.38 -12.83
CA GLY A 164 11.37 4.47 -14.29
C GLY A 164 11.98 5.74 -14.88
N GLU A 165 11.97 6.86 -14.16
CA GLU A 165 12.59 8.14 -14.56
C GLU A 165 14.11 8.01 -14.74
N ILE A 166 14.75 7.10 -14.00
CA ILE A 166 16.19 6.83 -14.07
C ILE A 166 16.54 5.53 -14.83
N GLY A 167 15.57 4.95 -15.54
CA GLY A 167 15.74 3.73 -16.35
C GLY A 167 15.87 2.44 -15.54
N MET A 168 15.47 2.44 -14.26
CA MET A 168 15.46 1.28 -13.38
C MET A 168 14.04 0.78 -13.13
N SER A 169 13.89 -0.41 -12.56
CA SER A 169 12.58 -0.97 -12.22
C SER A 169 12.68 -2.07 -11.17
N PHE A 170 11.58 -2.30 -10.44
CA PHE A 170 11.37 -3.53 -9.68
C PHE A 170 10.68 -4.58 -10.54
N GLY A 171 11.02 -5.85 -10.31
CA GLY A 171 10.26 -6.98 -10.81
C GLY A 171 8.93 -7.13 -10.06
N PHE A 172 7.98 -7.83 -10.69
CA PHE A 172 6.61 -7.97 -10.17
C PHE A 172 6.54 -8.50 -8.73
N PHE A 173 7.38 -9.47 -8.36
CA PHE A 173 7.45 -10.10 -7.04
C PHE A 173 8.67 -9.68 -6.19
N GLU A 174 9.45 -8.69 -6.60
CA GLU A 174 10.63 -8.28 -5.82
C GLU A 174 10.25 -7.76 -4.42
N TYR A 175 9.07 -7.16 -4.29
CA TYR A 175 8.55 -6.76 -2.97
C TYR A 175 8.33 -7.96 -2.04
N ALA A 176 7.97 -9.14 -2.58
CA ALA A 176 7.77 -10.35 -1.78
C ALA A 176 9.06 -10.84 -1.10
N ILE A 177 10.24 -10.50 -1.62
CA ILE A 177 11.52 -10.88 -1.00
C ILE A 177 11.58 -10.40 0.46
N VAL A 178 11.03 -9.23 0.73
CA VAL A 178 10.94 -8.65 2.09
C VAL A 178 9.54 -8.84 2.67
N GLY A 179 8.50 -8.64 1.87
CA GLY A 179 7.11 -8.66 2.31
C GLY A 179 6.63 -10.03 2.77
N LEU A 180 7.02 -11.11 2.07
CA LEU A 180 6.61 -12.47 2.46
C LEU A 180 7.20 -12.92 3.80
N PRO A 181 8.50 -12.72 4.08
CA PRO A 181 9.06 -12.96 5.42
C PRO A 181 8.39 -12.14 6.52
N ILE A 182 8.05 -10.86 6.26
CA ILE A 182 7.33 -10.02 7.24
C ILE A 182 5.93 -10.60 7.50
N LEU A 183 5.18 -10.95 6.46
CA LEU A 183 3.86 -11.57 6.60
C LEU A 183 3.95 -12.90 7.36
N ALA A 184 4.89 -13.77 7.01
CA ALA A 184 5.10 -15.06 7.68
C ALA A 184 5.47 -14.87 9.16
N ALA A 185 6.38 -13.94 9.47
CA ALA A 185 6.76 -13.63 10.84
C ALA A 185 5.59 -13.02 11.65
N GLY A 186 4.78 -12.16 11.02
CA GLY A 186 3.57 -11.60 11.62
C GLY A 186 2.51 -12.66 11.92
N ILE A 187 2.29 -13.59 10.98
CA ILE A 187 1.38 -14.74 11.19
C ILE A 187 1.88 -15.61 12.34
N LEU A 188 3.16 -15.96 12.34
CA LEU A 188 3.77 -16.77 13.41
C LEU A 188 3.67 -16.07 14.77
N PHE A 189 3.90 -14.75 14.80
CA PHE A 189 3.77 -13.96 16.03
C PHE A 189 2.34 -14.01 16.56
N TYR A 190 1.31 -13.75 15.74
CA TYR A 190 -0.08 -13.82 16.19
C TYR A 190 -0.59 -15.24 16.42
N ALA A 191 0.01 -16.23 15.79
CA ALA A 191 -0.27 -17.64 16.11
C ALA A 191 0.29 -18.07 17.48
N THR A 192 1.20 -17.29 18.07
CA THR A 192 1.91 -17.66 19.31
C THR A 192 1.75 -16.58 20.40
N LEU A 193 2.71 -15.68 20.51
CA LEU A 193 2.79 -14.67 21.57
C LEU A 193 1.78 -13.53 21.37
N GLY A 194 1.56 -13.12 20.12
CA GLY A 194 0.74 -11.96 19.76
C GLY A 194 -0.73 -12.13 20.10
N MET A 195 -1.27 -13.36 20.16
CA MET A 195 -2.65 -13.61 20.58
C MET A 195 -2.99 -12.99 21.95
N LYS A 196 -2.02 -12.97 22.88
CA LYS A 196 -2.20 -12.41 24.23
C LYS A 196 -2.25 -10.88 24.21
N LEU A 197 -1.79 -10.25 23.14
CA LEU A 197 -1.78 -8.79 22.97
C LEU A 197 -3.03 -8.28 22.27
N LEU A 198 -3.77 -9.18 21.60
CA LEU A 198 -5.02 -8.83 20.93
C LEU A 198 -6.08 -8.45 21.96
N PRO A 199 -6.82 -7.34 21.74
CA PRO A 199 -7.87 -6.93 22.64
C PRO A 199 -9.01 -7.92 22.63
N ASN A 200 -9.60 -8.14 23.79
CA ASN A 200 -10.76 -9.02 23.99
C ASN A 200 -11.91 -8.17 24.56
N HIS A 201 -12.50 -7.35 23.69
CA HIS A 201 -13.62 -6.50 24.09
C HIS A 201 -14.94 -7.25 23.85
N PRO A 202 -15.81 -7.34 24.89
CA PRO A 202 -17.19 -7.75 24.69
C PRO A 202 -17.87 -6.63 23.88
N VAL A 203 -18.28 -6.93 22.67
CA VAL A 203 -19.02 -5.98 21.85
C VAL A 203 -20.48 -6.36 21.95
N SER A 204 -21.36 -5.39 22.28
CA SER A 204 -22.78 -5.59 22.37
C SER A 204 -23.38 -5.99 21.01
N ASP A 205 -24.35 -6.91 21.02
CA ASP A 205 -25.01 -7.42 19.81
C ASP A 205 -25.81 -6.33 19.05
N ASP A 206 -26.00 -5.14 19.63
CA ASP A 206 -26.74 -4.03 19.04
C ASP A 206 -26.03 -3.27 17.92
N ASP A 207 -24.73 -3.47 17.74
CA ASP A 207 -23.99 -2.85 16.65
C ASP A 207 -24.14 -3.67 15.36
N THR A 208 -25.20 -3.44 14.64
CA THR A 208 -25.41 -3.89 13.25
C THR A 208 -24.40 -3.21 12.33
N PHE A 209 -23.14 -3.64 12.37
CA PHE A 209 -22.15 -3.25 11.41
C PHE A 209 -22.34 -4.02 10.10
N GLY A 210 -22.70 -3.27 9.06
CA GLY A 210 -22.66 -3.69 7.68
C GLY A 210 -23.54 -4.90 7.37
N GLY A 211 -24.73 -4.68 6.88
CA GLY A 211 -25.53 -5.76 6.31
C GLY A 211 -24.67 -6.56 5.32
N GLU A 212 -24.67 -7.88 5.41
CA GLU A 212 -24.08 -8.74 4.39
C GLU A 212 -24.61 -8.26 3.04
N GLN A 213 -23.73 -7.77 2.17
CA GLN A 213 -24.15 -7.48 0.79
C GLN A 213 -24.66 -8.79 0.19
N ASP A 214 -25.91 -8.80 -0.19
CA ASP A 214 -26.53 -9.99 -0.77
C ASP A 214 -26.11 -10.12 -2.24
N PHE A 215 -25.26 -11.09 -2.52
CA PHE A 215 -24.80 -11.45 -3.85
C PHE A 215 -25.61 -12.63 -4.44
N SER A 216 -26.73 -13.03 -3.82
CA SER A 216 -27.56 -14.14 -4.30
C SER A 216 -28.10 -13.91 -5.73
N ASN A 217 -28.34 -12.66 -6.08
CA ASN A 217 -28.80 -12.24 -7.41
C ASN A 217 -27.69 -12.13 -8.46
N VAL A 218 -26.42 -12.26 -8.08
CA VAL A 218 -25.30 -12.18 -9.03
C VAL A 218 -25.09 -13.56 -9.67
N PRO A 219 -25.21 -13.68 -11.01
CA PRO A 219 -25.03 -14.94 -11.71
C PRO A 219 -23.66 -15.56 -11.44
N LYS A 220 -23.60 -16.86 -11.19
CA LYS A 220 -22.36 -17.59 -10.90
C LYS A 220 -21.28 -17.41 -11.97
N TRP A 221 -21.66 -17.28 -13.24
CA TRP A 221 -20.73 -17.08 -14.33
C TRP A 221 -19.96 -15.74 -14.20
N LYS A 222 -20.62 -14.67 -13.73
CA LYS A 222 -19.95 -13.39 -13.49
C LYS A 222 -18.88 -13.50 -12.39
N GLN A 223 -19.21 -14.21 -11.32
CA GLN A 223 -18.28 -14.46 -10.21
C GLN A 223 -17.05 -15.25 -10.67
N VAL A 224 -17.27 -16.34 -11.42
CA VAL A 224 -16.16 -17.16 -11.93
C VAL A 224 -15.34 -16.39 -12.97
N LEU A 225 -16.02 -15.68 -13.89
CA LEU A 225 -15.33 -14.96 -14.95
C LEU A 225 -14.51 -13.78 -14.41
N SER A 226 -14.97 -13.08 -13.35
CA SER A 226 -14.17 -12.04 -12.69
C SER A 226 -12.87 -12.58 -12.13
N LEU A 227 -12.92 -13.77 -11.50
CA LEU A 227 -11.71 -14.43 -10.99
C LEU A 227 -10.78 -14.90 -12.12
N VAL A 228 -11.35 -15.49 -13.18
CA VAL A 228 -10.58 -15.97 -14.34
C VAL A 228 -9.85 -14.79 -15.00
N ILE A 229 -10.55 -13.67 -15.23
CA ILE A 229 -9.94 -12.48 -15.82
C ILE A 229 -8.86 -11.90 -14.91
N LEU A 230 -9.07 -11.83 -13.59
CA LEU A 230 -8.01 -11.42 -12.66
C LEU A 230 -6.77 -12.33 -12.81
N VAL A 231 -6.96 -13.65 -12.73
CA VAL A 231 -5.84 -14.60 -12.82
C VAL A 231 -5.10 -14.48 -14.16
N LEU A 232 -5.82 -14.36 -15.27
CA LEU A 232 -5.21 -14.17 -16.59
C LEU A 232 -4.46 -12.84 -16.69
N THR A 233 -5.00 -11.77 -16.10
CA THR A 233 -4.34 -10.47 -16.04
C THR A 233 -3.03 -10.56 -15.25
N LEU A 234 -3.07 -11.20 -14.07
CA LEU A 234 -1.87 -11.41 -13.25
C LEU A 234 -0.82 -12.28 -13.97
N LEU A 235 -1.25 -13.36 -14.60
CA LEU A 235 -0.35 -14.21 -15.38
C LEU A 235 0.29 -13.41 -16.55
N GLY A 236 -0.52 -12.61 -17.25
CA GLY A 236 0.00 -11.73 -18.31
C GLY A 236 1.04 -10.73 -17.79
N MET A 237 0.86 -10.19 -16.57
CA MET A 237 1.82 -9.30 -15.92
C MET A 237 3.09 -10.03 -15.47
N ILE A 238 2.96 -11.22 -14.88
CA ILE A 238 4.11 -12.03 -14.45
C ILE A 238 4.99 -12.42 -15.64
N PHE A 239 4.36 -12.75 -16.76
CA PHE A 239 5.04 -13.16 -17.98
C PHE A 239 5.26 -12.00 -18.98
N GLU A 240 5.33 -10.75 -18.49
CA GLU A 240 5.54 -9.54 -19.30
C GLU A 240 6.70 -9.70 -20.30
N LYS A 241 7.86 -10.17 -19.80
CA LYS A 241 9.07 -10.33 -20.61
C LYS A 241 8.92 -11.37 -21.73
N GLN A 242 8.15 -12.42 -21.50
CA GLN A 242 7.90 -13.49 -22.46
C GLN A 242 6.83 -13.09 -23.49
N ILE A 243 5.78 -12.40 -23.04
CA ILE A 243 4.65 -11.98 -23.87
C ILE A 243 4.98 -10.70 -24.65
N GLY A 244 5.88 -9.85 -24.11
CA GLY A 244 6.26 -8.57 -24.71
C GLY A 244 5.19 -7.47 -24.56
N ILE A 245 4.18 -7.66 -23.70
CA ILE A 245 3.13 -6.68 -23.43
C ILE A 245 3.39 -6.04 -22.07
N LYS A 246 3.50 -4.70 -22.01
CA LYS A 246 3.76 -3.96 -20.79
C LYS A 246 2.64 -4.16 -19.75
N LEU A 247 3.00 -4.17 -18.47
CA LEU A 247 2.08 -4.35 -17.32
C LEU A 247 0.81 -3.49 -17.43
N CYS A 248 0.96 -2.19 -17.74
CA CYS A 248 -0.17 -1.27 -17.85
C CYS A 248 -1.16 -1.68 -18.95
N ILE A 249 -0.66 -2.15 -20.09
CA ILE A 249 -1.53 -2.62 -21.20
C ILE A 249 -2.25 -3.91 -20.81
N THR A 250 -1.53 -4.85 -20.18
CA THR A 250 -2.14 -6.10 -19.68
C THR A 250 -3.25 -5.79 -18.68
N GLY A 251 -3.03 -4.85 -17.75
CA GLY A 251 -4.06 -4.38 -16.82
C GLY A 251 -5.28 -3.79 -17.54
N CYS A 252 -5.05 -2.91 -18.52
CA CYS A 252 -6.12 -2.31 -19.32
C CYS A 252 -6.92 -3.36 -20.11
N ILE A 253 -6.27 -4.37 -20.69
CA ILE A 253 -6.95 -5.49 -21.36
C ILE A 253 -7.86 -6.23 -20.37
N GLY A 254 -7.37 -6.52 -19.16
CA GLY A 254 -8.18 -7.15 -18.11
C GLY A 254 -9.40 -6.31 -17.70
N ALA A 255 -9.22 -5.01 -17.49
CA ALA A 255 -10.29 -4.08 -17.15
C ALA A 255 -11.34 -3.99 -18.28
N LEU A 256 -10.91 -3.86 -19.53
CA LEU A 256 -11.79 -3.84 -20.69
C LEU A 256 -12.54 -5.17 -20.87
N ALA A 257 -11.87 -6.30 -20.66
CA ALA A 257 -12.49 -7.62 -20.76
C ALA A 257 -13.66 -7.75 -19.76
N LEU A 258 -13.52 -7.26 -18.53
CA LEU A 258 -14.59 -7.28 -17.52
C LEU A 258 -15.82 -6.48 -17.93
N ILE A 259 -15.61 -5.31 -18.56
CA ILE A 259 -16.71 -4.45 -19.03
C ILE A 259 -17.37 -5.05 -20.28
N LEU A 260 -16.57 -5.43 -21.28
CA LEU A 260 -17.06 -5.96 -22.56
C LEU A 260 -17.80 -7.29 -22.41
N THR A 261 -17.40 -8.13 -21.45
CA THR A 261 -18.09 -9.39 -21.14
C THR A 261 -19.36 -9.18 -20.30
N GLY A 262 -19.60 -7.95 -19.82
CA GLY A 262 -20.76 -7.63 -18.97
C GLY A 262 -20.64 -8.19 -17.54
N VAL A 263 -19.45 -8.53 -17.09
CA VAL A 263 -19.20 -8.93 -15.67
C VAL A 263 -19.56 -7.78 -14.75
N ILE A 264 -19.07 -6.58 -15.06
CA ILE A 264 -19.43 -5.33 -14.39
C ILE A 264 -19.89 -4.30 -15.41
N SER A 265 -20.69 -3.33 -14.97
CA SER A 265 -21.05 -2.20 -15.80
C SER A 265 -19.92 -1.16 -15.87
N GLU A 266 -19.90 -0.31 -16.91
CA GLU A 266 -18.99 0.84 -16.99
C GLU A 266 -19.11 1.72 -15.74
N LYS A 267 -20.32 1.95 -15.26
CA LYS A 267 -20.60 2.75 -14.06
C LYS A 267 -19.93 2.16 -12.81
N ASP A 268 -19.99 0.85 -12.64
CA ASP A 268 -19.37 0.17 -11.50
C ASP A 268 -17.84 0.14 -11.63
N ALA A 269 -17.32 -0.04 -12.86
CA ALA A 269 -15.92 0.06 -13.16
C ALA A 269 -15.36 1.44 -12.77
N LEU A 270 -16.03 2.51 -13.17
CA LEU A 270 -15.62 3.89 -12.82
C LEU A 270 -15.70 4.17 -11.32
N LYS A 271 -16.71 3.62 -10.62
CA LYS A 271 -16.82 3.74 -9.16
C LYS A 271 -15.71 3.02 -8.40
N SER A 272 -15.16 1.96 -8.98
CA SER A 272 -14.06 1.20 -8.37
C SER A 272 -12.76 1.97 -8.33
N ILE A 273 -12.62 3.04 -9.15
CA ILE A 273 -11.39 3.84 -9.22
C ILE A 273 -11.33 4.78 -8.01
N ASP A 274 -10.27 4.66 -7.21
CA ASP A 274 -9.96 5.63 -6.16
C ASP A 274 -9.29 6.88 -6.74
N LEU A 275 -10.13 7.84 -7.15
CA LEU A 275 -9.65 9.11 -7.70
C LEU A 275 -8.76 9.89 -6.73
N LYS A 276 -8.96 9.77 -5.40
CA LYS A 276 -8.11 10.46 -4.41
C LYS A 276 -6.67 10.01 -4.54
N THR A 277 -6.45 8.71 -4.66
CA THR A 277 -5.13 8.13 -4.85
C THR A 277 -4.53 8.49 -6.21
N ILE A 278 -5.34 8.55 -7.28
CA ILE A 278 -4.86 8.97 -8.60
C ILE A 278 -4.37 10.42 -8.58
N PHE A 279 -5.16 11.34 -8.00
CA PHE A 279 -4.76 12.75 -7.87
C PHE A 279 -3.55 12.93 -6.95
N LEU A 280 -3.48 12.18 -5.86
CA LEU A 280 -2.30 12.18 -4.98
C LEU A 280 -1.05 11.74 -5.74
N PHE A 281 -1.14 10.61 -6.44
CA PHE A 281 -0.02 10.03 -7.17
C PHE A 281 0.44 10.96 -8.31
N GLY A 282 -0.45 11.31 -9.24
CA GLY A 282 -0.11 12.19 -10.37
C GLY A 282 0.43 13.54 -9.94
N GLY A 283 -0.16 14.14 -8.90
CA GLY A 283 0.29 15.41 -8.37
C GLY A 283 1.64 15.36 -7.63
N THR A 284 1.94 14.28 -6.92
CA THR A 284 3.24 14.15 -6.23
C THR A 284 4.40 13.85 -7.16
N LEU A 285 4.18 13.23 -8.30
CA LEU A 285 5.21 13.07 -9.33
C LEU A 285 5.71 14.42 -9.86
N SER A 286 4.86 15.46 -9.89
CA SER A 286 5.32 16.82 -10.24
C SER A 286 6.35 17.35 -9.23
N LEU A 287 6.18 17.04 -7.94
CA LEU A 287 7.13 17.44 -6.91
C LEU A 287 8.47 16.69 -7.06
N ALA A 288 8.41 15.40 -7.40
CA ALA A 288 9.61 14.62 -7.70
C ALA A 288 10.41 15.23 -8.86
N SER A 289 9.74 15.53 -9.97
CA SER A 289 10.35 16.20 -11.13
C SER A 289 10.90 17.59 -10.78
N ALA A 290 10.23 18.35 -9.91
CA ALA A 290 10.73 19.63 -9.45
C ALA A 290 11.99 19.51 -8.57
N LEU A 291 12.04 18.55 -7.66
CA LEU A 291 13.21 18.28 -6.81
C LEU A 291 14.44 17.94 -7.65
N ASP A 292 14.28 17.13 -8.68
CA ASP A 292 15.35 16.77 -9.61
C ASP A 292 15.78 17.97 -10.46
N LYS A 293 14.85 18.62 -11.17
CA LYS A 293 15.12 19.71 -12.08
C LYS A 293 15.76 20.94 -11.42
N THR A 294 15.41 21.23 -10.18
CA THR A 294 15.89 22.41 -9.45
C THR A 294 17.14 22.16 -8.62
N GLY A 295 17.56 20.90 -8.46
CA GLY A 295 18.62 20.50 -7.57
C GLY A 295 18.25 20.52 -6.08
N ALA A 296 17.01 20.83 -5.73
CA ALA A 296 16.53 20.84 -4.34
C ALA A 296 16.65 19.47 -3.67
N GLY A 297 16.50 18.39 -4.45
CA GLY A 297 16.74 17.02 -3.98
C GLY A 297 18.20 16.80 -3.53
N ALA A 298 19.16 17.33 -4.28
CA ALA A 298 20.57 17.26 -3.92
C ALA A 298 20.90 18.06 -2.63
N GLU A 299 20.23 19.19 -2.40
CA GLU A 299 20.37 19.96 -1.14
C GLU A 299 19.90 19.12 0.06
N ILE A 300 18.73 18.44 -0.06
CA ILE A 300 18.23 17.53 0.98
C ILE A 300 19.21 16.38 1.20
N ALA A 301 19.67 15.74 0.13
CA ALA A 301 20.63 14.65 0.20
C ALA A 301 21.92 15.08 0.94
N ASN A 302 22.46 16.25 0.64
CA ASN A 302 23.65 16.77 1.29
C ASN A 302 23.44 17.00 2.81
N ILE A 303 22.27 17.47 3.23
CA ILE A 303 21.92 17.62 4.65
C ILE A 303 21.92 16.25 5.34
N VAL A 304 21.28 15.25 4.73
CA VAL A 304 21.20 13.89 5.28
C VAL A 304 22.58 13.24 5.33
N ILE A 305 23.36 13.36 4.25
CA ILE A 305 24.73 12.85 4.19
C ILE A 305 25.60 13.52 5.26
N GLY A 306 25.46 14.84 5.46
CA GLY A 306 26.16 15.56 6.53
C GLY A 306 25.85 15.03 7.92
N ALA A 307 24.59 14.61 8.15
CA ALA A 307 24.14 14.06 9.43
C ALA A 307 24.56 12.59 9.64
N LEU A 308 24.54 11.78 8.58
CA LEU A 308 24.84 10.34 8.64
C LEU A 308 26.32 10.01 8.44
N GLY A 309 27.12 10.98 7.94
CA GLY A 309 28.51 10.76 7.51
C GLY A 309 28.60 10.37 6.03
N LYS A 310 29.79 10.53 5.45
CA LYS A 310 30.02 10.37 4.00
C LYS A 310 29.79 8.96 3.46
N ASN A 311 29.92 7.93 4.31
CA ASN A 311 29.73 6.53 3.94
C ASN A 311 28.99 5.79 5.07
N PRO A 312 27.70 6.01 5.28
CA PRO A 312 26.95 5.26 6.28
C PRO A 312 26.91 3.77 5.88
N SER A 313 26.93 2.91 6.89
CA SER A 313 26.75 1.49 6.59
C SER A 313 25.36 1.24 5.98
N PRO A 314 25.18 0.23 5.11
CA PRO A 314 23.87 -0.16 4.56
C PRO A 314 22.80 -0.35 5.64
N TYR A 315 23.18 -0.89 6.80
CA TYR A 315 22.28 -1.10 7.94
C TYR A 315 21.79 0.22 8.54
N VAL A 316 22.67 1.21 8.70
CA VAL A 316 22.28 2.52 9.24
C VAL A 316 21.34 3.23 8.28
N LEU A 317 21.63 3.23 6.99
CA LEU A 317 20.79 3.85 5.98
C LEU A 317 19.41 3.16 5.90
N THR A 318 19.39 1.83 5.87
CA THR A 318 18.15 1.05 5.91
C THR A 318 17.31 1.39 7.13
N LEU A 319 17.95 1.41 8.31
CA LEU A 319 17.26 1.67 9.56
C LEU A 319 16.66 3.08 9.60
N VAL A 320 17.43 4.10 9.22
CA VAL A 320 16.98 5.49 9.23
C VAL A 320 15.82 5.70 8.26
N VAL A 321 15.95 5.26 7.01
CA VAL A 321 14.88 5.39 6.01
C VAL A 321 13.64 4.61 6.44
N PHE A 322 13.82 3.35 6.84
CA PHE A 322 12.73 2.49 7.27
C PHE A 322 11.97 3.07 8.46
N LEU A 323 12.67 3.44 9.54
CA LEU A 323 12.04 3.98 10.76
C LEU A 323 11.38 5.33 10.52
N LEU A 324 12.00 6.20 9.72
CA LEU A 324 11.38 7.48 9.37
C LEU A 324 10.05 7.27 8.65
N CYS A 325 10.03 6.43 7.62
CA CYS A 325 8.80 6.10 6.90
C CYS A 325 7.79 5.38 7.79
N CYS A 326 8.25 4.48 8.66
CA CYS A 326 7.40 3.77 9.61
C CYS A 326 6.76 4.70 10.64
N VAL A 327 7.49 5.67 11.17
CA VAL A 327 6.92 6.68 12.08
C VAL A 327 5.89 7.52 11.35
N MET A 328 6.22 8.03 10.17
CA MET A 328 5.31 8.88 9.39
C MET A 328 4.01 8.16 9.04
N THR A 329 4.08 6.92 8.55
CA THR A 329 2.90 6.16 8.12
C THR A 329 1.93 5.83 9.25
N ASN A 330 2.36 5.90 10.50
CA ASN A 330 1.46 5.74 11.65
C ASN A 330 0.65 7.00 11.98
N PHE A 331 1.00 8.15 11.41
CA PHE A 331 0.30 9.43 11.62
C PHE A 331 -0.34 9.97 10.33
N MET A 332 0.02 9.42 9.17
CA MET A 332 -0.54 9.77 7.87
C MET A 332 -0.70 8.50 7.02
N SER A 333 -1.45 8.57 5.92
CA SER A 333 -1.70 7.37 5.10
C SER A 333 -0.42 6.81 4.48
N ASN A 334 -0.38 5.48 4.28
CA ASN A 334 0.74 4.79 3.63
C ASN A 334 1.08 5.41 2.26
N THR A 335 0.05 5.72 1.47
CA THR A 335 0.23 6.32 0.14
C THR A 335 0.82 7.71 0.24
N ALA A 336 0.36 8.54 1.18
CA ALA A 336 0.90 9.88 1.38
C ALA A 336 2.35 9.83 1.87
N THR A 337 2.67 8.91 2.80
CA THR A 337 4.04 8.70 3.27
C THR A 337 4.98 8.35 2.12
N THR A 338 4.61 7.36 1.30
CA THR A 338 5.46 6.95 0.18
C THR A 338 5.54 8.01 -0.92
N ALA A 339 4.43 8.69 -1.24
CA ALA A 339 4.41 9.78 -2.21
C ALA A 339 5.34 10.93 -1.83
N LEU A 340 5.44 11.23 -0.54
CA LEU A 340 6.33 12.25 -0.01
C LEU A 340 7.79 11.77 0.07
N MET A 341 8.01 10.55 0.57
CA MET A 341 9.35 10.07 0.90
C MET A 341 10.12 9.49 -0.29
N VAL A 342 9.43 8.92 -1.28
CA VAL A 342 10.08 8.31 -2.46
C VAL A 342 11.01 9.28 -3.19
N PRO A 343 10.59 10.51 -3.58
CA PRO A 343 11.50 11.44 -4.25
C PRO A 343 12.66 11.89 -3.36
N ILE A 344 12.44 12.02 -2.06
CA ILE A 344 13.50 12.36 -1.08
C ILE A 344 14.50 11.19 -0.99
N CYS A 345 14.01 9.98 -0.83
CA CYS A 345 14.84 8.77 -0.76
C CYS A 345 15.63 8.53 -2.05
N LEU A 346 15.02 8.80 -3.22
CA LEU A 346 15.73 8.74 -4.50
C LEU A 346 16.88 9.72 -4.55
N SER A 347 16.65 10.97 -4.15
CA SER A 347 17.70 12.01 -4.10
C SER A 347 18.83 11.66 -3.12
N ILE A 348 18.49 11.08 -1.96
CA ILE A 348 19.48 10.58 -0.99
C ILE A 348 20.31 9.46 -1.60
N ALA A 349 19.68 8.47 -2.24
CA ALA A 349 20.39 7.36 -2.87
C ALA A 349 21.37 7.84 -3.95
N GLN A 350 20.93 8.73 -4.82
CA GLN A 350 21.78 9.32 -5.88
C GLN A 350 22.92 10.13 -5.29
N GLY A 351 22.65 10.98 -4.29
CA GLY A 351 23.68 11.80 -3.63
C GLY A 351 24.74 11.00 -2.89
N MET A 352 24.41 9.79 -2.43
CA MET A 352 25.33 8.87 -1.73
C MET A 352 25.97 7.83 -2.67
N GLY A 353 25.57 7.76 -3.93
CA GLY A 353 25.99 6.68 -4.84
C GLY A 353 25.45 5.30 -4.41
N ALA A 354 24.36 5.27 -3.64
CA ALA A 354 23.69 4.04 -3.22
C ALA A 354 22.76 3.53 -4.33
N ASP A 355 22.47 2.21 -4.38
CA ASP A 355 21.46 1.67 -5.28
C ASP A 355 20.09 2.25 -4.91
N PRO A 356 19.43 2.99 -5.81
CA PRO A 356 18.12 3.56 -5.55
C PRO A 356 17.06 2.52 -5.21
N ARG A 357 17.13 1.31 -5.75
CA ARG A 357 16.18 0.22 -5.44
C ARG A 357 16.22 -0.17 -3.98
N ALA A 358 17.43 -0.27 -3.42
CA ALA A 358 17.64 -0.61 -2.01
C ALA A 358 16.97 0.40 -1.08
N VAL A 359 17.22 1.70 -1.32
CA VAL A 359 16.68 2.79 -0.49
C VAL A 359 15.17 2.92 -0.67
N LEU A 360 14.67 2.82 -1.89
CA LEU A 360 13.24 2.89 -2.17
C LEU A 360 12.47 1.67 -1.63
N MET A 361 13.08 0.48 -1.65
CA MET A 361 12.48 -0.70 -1.00
C MET A 361 12.35 -0.48 0.50
N ALA A 362 13.38 0.03 1.18
CA ALA A 362 13.30 0.37 2.61
C ALA A 362 12.21 1.42 2.89
N CYS A 363 12.10 2.44 2.03
CA CYS A 363 11.07 3.49 2.11
C CYS A 363 9.66 2.90 2.01
N VAL A 364 9.38 2.09 0.99
CA VAL A 364 8.05 1.53 0.72
C VAL A 364 7.63 0.53 1.81
N ILE A 365 8.53 -0.38 2.18
CA ILE A 365 8.23 -1.36 3.23
C ILE A 365 7.98 -0.66 4.57
N GLY A 366 8.84 0.31 4.95
CA GLY A 366 8.63 1.13 6.14
C GLY A 366 7.32 1.92 6.08
N GLY A 367 7.01 2.53 4.94
CA GLY A 367 5.77 3.27 4.68
C GLY A 367 4.50 2.41 4.69
N SER A 368 4.64 1.09 4.67
CA SER A 368 3.52 0.14 4.79
C SER A 368 3.28 -0.35 6.23
N CYS A 369 4.15 0.02 7.19
CA CYS A 369 4.10 -0.46 8.57
C CYS A 369 3.14 0.36 9.47
N ALA A 370 1.93 0.62 9.02
CA ALA A 370 0.90 1.38 9.75
C ALA A 370 0.16 0.48 10.76
N TYR A 371 0.86 -0.09 11.74
CA TYR A 371 0.27 -1.05 12.66
C TYR A 371 -0.03 -0.47 14.05
N ALA A 372 0.65 0.61 14.47
CA ALA A 372 0.58 1.09 15.84
C ALA A 372 -0.53 2.12 16.11
N THR A 373 -1.26 2.54 15.07
CA THR A 373 -2.33 3.53 15.20
C THR A 373 -3.57 3.18 14.37
N PRO A 374 -4.76 3.61 14.79
CA PRO A 374 -5.98 3.42 14.02
C PRO A 374 -6.07 4.31 12.77
N ILE A 375 -5.26 5.37 12.68
CA ILE A 375 -5.35 6.40 11.64
C ILE A 375 -4.37 6.20 10.48
N GLY A 376 -3.32 5.39 10.65
CA GLY A 376 -2.26 5.22 9.64
C GLY A 376 -2.73 4.58 8.32
N MET A 377 -3.85 3.87 8.32
CA MET A 377 -4.41 3.22 7.13
C MET A 377 -5.94 3.19 7.20
N PRO A 378 -6.68 3.43 6.09
CA PRO A 378 -8.15 3.40 6.09
C PRO A 378 -8.73 2.08 6.61
N ALA A 379 -8.11 0.94 6.30
CA ALA A 379 -8.54 -0.37 6.80
C ALA A 379 -8.50 -0.44 8.33
N ASN A 380 -7.50 0.18 8.98
CA ASN A 380 -7.43 0.25 10.44
C ASN A 380 -8.63 1.02 11.00
N THR A 381 -8.96 2.18 10.41
CA THR A 381 -10.08 3.02 10.84
C THR A 381 -11.43 2.28 10.72
N MET A 382 -11.61 1.48 9.66
CA MET A 382 -12.84 0.71 9.43
C MET A 382 -13.18 -0.26 10.57
N VAL A 383 -12.18 -0.84 11.22
CA VAL A 383 -12.40 -1.83 12.27
C VAL A 383 -12.44 -1.23 13.68
N VAL A 384 -12.17 0.07 13.84
CA VAL A 384 -12.13 0.73 15.16
C VAL A 384 -13.43 0.51 15.92
N SER A 385 -14.56 0.94 15.33
CA SER A 385 -15.87 0.79 15.96
C SER A 385 -16.30 -0.67 16.00
N ALA A 386 -16.12 -1.42 14.89
CA ALA A 386 -16.51 -2.83 14.81
C ALA A 386 -15.79 -3.74 15.82
N GLY A 387 -14.54 -3.44 16.16
CA GLY A 387 -13.75 -4.16 17.14
C GLY A 387 -13.75 -3.51 18.53
N GLY A 388 -14.32 -2.32 18.68
CA GLY A 388 -14.28 -1.54 19.94
C GLY A 388 -12.85 -1.12 20.32
N TYR A 389 -11.99 -0.81 19.35
CA TYR A 389 -10.56 -0.56 19.58
C TYR A 389 -10.29 0.86 20.05
N SER A 390 -9.38 0.95 21.02
CA SER A 390 -8.74 2.19 21.43
C SER A 390 -7.37 2.34 20.75
N PHE A 391 -6.82 3.56 20.85
CA PHE A 391 -5.45 3.82 20.39
C PHE A 391 -4.41 2.92 21.09
N LYS A 392 -4.63 2.62 22.38
CA LYS A 392 -3.76 1.73 23.16
C LYS A 392 -3.75 0.30 22.65
N ASP A 393 -4.88 -0.18 22.13
CA ASP A 393 -4.99 -1.54 21.57
C ASP A 393 -4.12 -1.68 20.32
N TYR A 394 -4.17 -0.67 19.43
CA TYR A 394 -3.29 -0.63 18.27
C TYR A 394 -1.82 -0.56 18.67
N ALA A 395 -1.46 0.33 19.59
CA ALA A 395 -0.07 0.45 20.04
C ALA A 395 0.42 -0.86 20.67
N LYS A 396 -0.39 -1.50 21.53
CA LYS A 396 -0.03 -2.74 22.22
C LYS A 396 0.17 -3.91 21.24
N ALA A 397 -0.71 -4.04 20.27
CA ALA A 397 -0.64 -5.13 19.28
C ALA A 397 0.34 -4.82 18.13
N GLY A 398 0.38 -3.57 17.67
CA GLY A 398 1.11 -3.16 16.47
C GLY A 398 2.58 -2.86 16.68
N LEU A 399 2.99 -2.29 17.84
CA LEU A 399 4.40 -1.97 18.10
C LEU A 399 5.32 -3.21 18.02
N PRO A 400 4.96 -4.38 18.61
CA PRO A 400 5.75 -5.59 18.42
C PRO A 400 5.85 -6.03 16.95
N LEU A 401 4.78 -5.81 16.16
CA LEU A 401 4.79 -6.13 14.73
C LEU A 401 5.70 -5.19 13.94
N ILE A 402 5.73 -3.89 14.31
CA ILE A 402 6.71 -2.94 13.76
C ILE A 402 8.14 -3.39 14.06
N LEU A 403 8.41 -3.82 15.28
CA LEU A 403 9.73 -4.33 15.65
C LEU A 403 10.10 -5.55 14.81
N ILE A 404 9.18 -6.50 14.63
CA ILE A 404 9.39 -7.68 13.77
C ILE A 404 9.69 -7.26 12.34
N ALA A 405 8.88 -6.36 11.76
CA ALA A 405 9.09 -5.86 10.41
C ALA A 405 10.43 -5.13 10.27
N THR A 406 10.85 -4.36 11.28
CA THR A 406 12.16 -3.70 11.32
C THR A 406 13.29 -4.73 11.31
N VAL A 407 13.25 -5.73 12.21
CA VAL A 407 14.29 -6.76 12.29
C VAL A 407 14.39 -7.55 10.98
N VAL A 408 13.26 -7.99 10.43
CA VAL A 408 13.22 -8.72 9.15
C VAL A 408 13.80 -7.86 8.02
N SER A 409 13.41 -6.58 7.94
CA SER A 409 13.92 -5.66 6.93
C SER A 409 15.42 -5.39 7.08
N MET A 410 15.90 -5.20 8.31
CA MET A 410 17.33 -4.99 8.60
C MET A 410 18.20 -6.17 8.20
N VAL A 411 17.65 -7.40 8.25
CA VAL A 411 18.37 -8.60 7.83
C VAL A 411 18.32 -8.79 6.31
N ILE A 412 17.14 -8.62 5.72
CA ILE A 412 16.92 -9.00 4.31
C ILE A 412 17.34 -7.90 3.34
N LEU A 413 17.01 -6.63 3.62
CA LEU A 413 17.26 -5.54 2.66
C LEU A 413 18.73 -5.40 2.27
N PRO A 414 19.70 -5.38 3.19
CA PRO A 414 21.10 -5.21 2.81
C PRO A 414 21.67 -6.42 2.05
N ILE A 415 21.05 -7.59 2.17
CA ILE A 415 21.47 -8.84 1.49
C ILE A 415 20.84 -8.95 0.11
N ALA A 416 19.52 -8.74 0.04
CA ALA A 416 18.76 -8.91 -1.21
C ALA A 416 18.89 -7.71 -2.14
N PHE A 417 19.07 -6.51 -1.56
CA PHE A 417 19.24 -5.25 -2.25
C PHE A 417 20.48 -4.54 -1.70
N PRO A 418 21.70 -4.90 -2.15
CA PRO A 418 22.92 -4.25 -1.69
C PRO A 418 22.90 -2.75 -1.99
N PHE A 419 23.08 -1.91 -0.95
CA PHE A 419 23.04 -0.45 -1.09
C PHE A 419 24.19 0.10 -1.90
N PHE A 420 25.33 -0.58 -1.87
CA PHE A 420 26.55 -0.24 -2.61
C PHE A 420 26.98 -1.50 -3.37
N PRO A 421 26.36 -1.78 -4.55
CA PRO A 421 26.76 -2.92 -5.37
C PRO A 421 28.20 -2.71 -5.84
N GLN A 422 29.01 -3.79 -5.76
CA GLN A 422 30.40 -3.81 -6.24
C GLN A 422 30.44 -3.83 -7.75
#